data_a6d2f6a1fa970f507c70cecdfac7feec
#
_entry.id   a6d2f6a1fa970f507c70cecdfac7feec
#
_cell.length_a   1.000
_cell.length_b   1.000
_cell.length_c   1.000
_cell.angle_alpha   90.00
_cell.angle_beta   90.00
_cell.angle_gamma   90.00
#
_symmetry.space_group_name_H-M   'P 1'
#
loop_
_entity.id
_entity.type
_entity.pdbx_description
1 polymer ?
#
loop_
_entity_poly.entity_id
_entity_poly.type
_entity_poly.pdbx_seq_one_letter_code
_entity_poly.pdbx_strand_id
1 'polypeptide(L)'
;MAEQLGLGRGSRSAYLLLALIVVAFIPMAAAIYHVGEAIAAQAVAIGQPGLPVVLGAMAGQFMVFFVGISAAMSTLYYSNDAETLLALPVTGRQIMLSKVMVSYVSQLLFSSALFLPFVIPLGLLSGGPLFWVSAAVLDLTLPALPFAIALLVVVFIMRATGGLRRRDLFRVVFGLVFFVLIIGLESLNARMVSEGPEEILRAVMQRNGLIQLVSRYYPPLRWAAWALTGTGSAPLSQAAYLALFVLASLGVLALVASLTQAQYLGGLVAGKAASRRIPAKARGELDGKGLGSLFSRPRTAARAVAMRDVLALVRTPNFLLVSLTNLMVVPILWLFSYFSGGDLRSLFASLAKSSGDGLVLALVAVQGGLSGMNQVSSTAISREGASFWLSKMIPTPPSLQVRGKVGYSMAVSALQLLTLLLPAQLVFRLGPSGMAALIVLGMLVSWPVTCICVANDLLSPRLTWTDPHQAMKGNFATLGAMVLSVLYLLAGGILVRILLRAGLKGLPLYGISGAVAVLSGVILQRSVEGLAERRYVEIEV
;
A
#
# COMPACT_ATOMS: atom_id res chain seq x y z
N MET A 1 -7.05 19.31 8.18
CA MET A 1 -6.04 18.28 8.39
C MET A 1 -6.09 17.72 9.82
N ALA A 2 -6.03 18.51 10.88
CA ALA A 2 -6.15 18.01 12.26
C ALA A 2 -7.53 17.39 12.57
N GLU A 3 -8.63 17.95 12.09
CA GLU A 3 -9.99 17.39 12.21
C GLU A 3 -10.19 16.10 11.39
N GLN A 4 -9.52 15.97 10.25
CA GLN A 4 -9.50 14.71 9.47
C GLN A 4 -8.73 13.60 10.17
N LEU A 5 -7.90 13.93 11.14
CA LEU A 5 -7.05 13.02 11.89
C LEU A 5 -7.71 12.51 13.19
N GLY A 6 -8.95 12.95 13.49
CA GLY A 6 -9.65 12.59 14.74
C GLY A 6 -8.95 13.07 16.01
N LEU A 7 -8.02 14.03 15.85
CA LEU A 7 -7.24 14.58 16.95
C LEU A 7 -7.88 15.90 17.37
N GLY A 8 -8.40 15.97 18.58
CA GLY A 8 -8.88 17.22 19.15
C GLY A 8 -7.81 18.31 19.00
N ARG A 9 -8.23 19.53 18.65
CA ARG A 9 -7.35 20.70 18.52
C ARG A 9 -6.46 20.83 19.76
N GLY A 10 -5.13 20.61 19.59
CA GLY A 10 -4.15 20.88 20.64
C GLY A 10 -3.62 19.68 21.44
N SER A 11 -3.94 18.44 21.08
CA SER A 11 -3.38 17.27 21.78
C SER A 11 -1.88 17.11 21.50
N ARG A 12 -1.03 17.22 22.55
CA ARG A 12 0.41 16.95 22.47
C ARG A 12 0.74 15.58 21.89
N SER A 13 -0.12 14.59 22.10
CA SER A 13 -0.01 13.25 21.52
C SER A 13 -0.10 13.23 19.99
N ALA A 14 -0.85 14.15 19.37
CA ALA A 14 -0.95 14.28 17.93
C ALA A 14 0.37 14.74 17.30
N TYR A 15 1.00 15.74 17.90
CA TYR A 15 2.31 16.25 17.44
C TYR A 15 3.41 15.21 17.66
N LEU A 16 3.38 14.47 18.76
CA LEU A 16 4.32 13.38 19.02
C LEU A 16 4.17 12.24 18.00
N LEU A 17 2.93 11.85 17.68
CA LEU A 17 2.65 10.84 16.64
C LEU A 17 3.11 11.32 15.26
N LEU A 18 2.84 12.57 14.91
CA LEU A 18 3.30 13.16 13.65
C LEU A 18 4.83 13.17 13.59
N ALA A 19 5.49 13.61 14.66
CA ALA A 19 6.94 13.61 14.75
C ALA A 19 7.52 12.19 14.62
N LEU A 20 6.91 11.20 15.28
CA LEU A 20 7.33 9.79 15.19
C LEU A 20 7.17 9.25 13.76
N ILE A 21 6.08 9.59 13.08
CA ILE A 21 5.87 9.22 11.67
C ILE A 21 6.94 9.85 10.79
N VAL A 22 7.19 11.15 10.94
CA VAL A 22 8.23 11.84 10.16
C VAL A 22 9.60 11.17 10.40
N VAL A 23 9.95 10.91 11.66
CA VAL A 23 11.20 10.23 12.02
C VAL A 23 11.29 8.83 11.42
N ALA A 24 10.19 8.07 11.37
CA ALA A 24 10.15 6.73 10.76
C ALA A 24 10.33 6.76 9.24
N PHE A 25 9.90 7.84 8.56
CA PHE A 25 10.08 7.99 7.11
C PHE A 25 11.44 8.57 6.71
N ILE A 26 12.17 9.22 7.63
CA ILE A 26 13.51 9.79 7.35
C ILE A 26 14.49 8.74 6.78
N PRO A 27 14.66 7.53 7.36
CA PRO A 27 15.60 6.55 6.84
C PRO A 27 15.25 6.09 5.42
N MET A 28 13.95 5.95 5.12
CA MET A 28 13.48 5.57 3.79
C MET A 28 13.74 6.69 2.78
N ALA A 29 13.42 7.93 3.13
CA ALA A 29 13.68 9.10 2.29
C ALA A 29 15.19 9.30 2.05
N ALA A 30 15.99 9.12 3.10
CA ALA A 30 17.46 9.16 3.00
C ALA A 30 18.00 8.06 2.09
N ALA A 31 17.48 6.83 2.20
CA ALA A 31 17.90 5.73 1.33
C ALA A 31 17.60 6.03 -0.15
N ILE A 32 16.40 6.54 -0.46
CA ILE A 32 16.02 6.91 -1.84
C ILE A 32 16.92 8.06 -2.33
N TYR A 33 17.20 9.04 -1.46
CA TYR A 33 18.08 10.18 -1.80
C TYR A 33 19.51 9.71 -2.10
N HIS A 34 20.09 8.81 -1.29
CA HIS A 34 21.43 8.26 -1.54
C HIS A 34 21.51 7.42 -2.82
N VAL A 35 20.45 6.69 -3.15
CA VAL A 35 20.36 6.00 -4.44
C VAL A 35 20.35 7.02 -5.58
N GLY A 36 19.56 8.10 -5.46
CA GLY A 36 19.50 9.18 -6.43
C GLY A 36 20.85 9.89 -6.59
N GLU A 37 21.54 10.15 -5.49
CA GLU A 37 22.88 10.77 -5.45
C GLU A 37 23.93 9.90 -6.17
N ALA A 38 23.96 8.60 -5.85
CA ALA A 38 24.87 7.65 -6.51
C ALA A 38 24.62 7.58 -8.02
N ILE A 39 23.35 7.52 -8.43
CA ILE A 39 22.98 7.51 -9.86
C ILE A 39 23.34 8.84 -10.53
N ALA A 40 23.10 9.99 -9.88
CA ALA A 40 23.42 11.29 -10.44
C ALA A 40 24.94 11.46 -10.64
N ALA A 41 25.74 11.07 -9.64
CA ALA A 41 27.21 11.13 -9.74
C ALA A 41 27.75 10.26 -10.89
N GLN A 42 27.26 9.02 -11.00
CA GLN A 42 27.67 8.12 -12.09
C GLN A 42 27.19 8.64 -13.45
N ALA A 43 25.95 9.11 -13.56
CA ALA A 43 25.38 9.61 -14.80
C ALA A 43 26.14 10.84 -15.33
N VAL A 44 26.55 11.75 -14.45
CA VAL A 44 27.40 12.90 -14.83
C VAL A 44 28.78 12.41 -15.29
N ALA A 45 29.39 11.46 -14.59
CA ALA A 45 30.72 10.91 -14.94
C ALA A 45 30.74 10.25 -16.32
N ILE A 46 29.65 9.56 -16.72
CA ILE A 46 29.53 8.92 -18.04
C ILE A 46 28.94 9.85 -19.12
N GLY A 47 28.72 11.13 -18.80
CA GLY A 47 28.18 12.12 -19.74
C GLY A 47 26.70 11.95 -20.08
N GLN A 48 25.91 11.34 -19.18
CA GLN A 48 24.47 11.11 -19.33
C GLN A 48 23.64 11.76 -18.20
N PRO A 49 23.70 13.07 -17.98
CA PRO A 49 23.03 13.74 -16.86
C PRO A 49 21.50 13.64 -16.92
N GLY A 50 20.91 13.27 -18.06
CA GLY A 50 19.47 13.06 -18.19
C GLY A 50 18.96 11.74 -17.56
N LEU A 51 19.83 10.80 -17.23
CA LEU A 51 19.45 9.48 -16.71
C LEU A 51 18.71 9.56 -15.35
N PRO A 52 19.19 10.31 -14.32
CA PRO A 52 18.47 10.46 -13.07
C PRO A 52 17.09 11.08 -13.26
N VAL A 53 16.96 12.05 -14.17
CA VAL A 53 15.67 12.69 -14.47
C VAL A 53 14.67 11.67 -15.04
N VAL A 54 15.10 10.84 -15.98
CA VAL A 54 14.24 9.79 -16.57
C VAL A 54 13.83 8.78 -15.52
N LEU A 55 14.76 8.30 -14.69
CA LEU A 55 14.46 7.30 -13.66
C LEU A 55 13.52 7.85 -12.59
N GLY A 56 13.78 9.04 -12.08
CA GLY A 56 12.92 9.71 -11.10
C GLY A 56 11.54 10.01 -11.66
N ALA A 57 11.46 10.54 -12.89
CA ALA A 57 10.19 10.81 -13.56
C ALA A 57 9.40 9.52 -13.84
N MET A 58 10.07 8.47 -14.29
CA MET A 58 9.44 7.17 -14.54
C MET A 58 8.88 6.56 -13.25
N ALA A 59 9.65 6.58 -12.16
CA ALA A 59 9.20 6.10 -10.86
C ALA A 59 8.00 6.91 -10.33
N GLY A 60 8.06 8.25 -10.38
CA GLY A 60 6.98 9.13 -9.97
C GLY A 60 5.72 8.93 -10.81
N GLN A 61 5.83 8.89 -12.12
CA GLN A 61 4.69 8.70 -13.03
C GLN A 61 4.06 7.30 -12.90
N PHE A 62 4.87 6.27 -12.72
CA PHE A 62 4.40 4.92 -12.47
C PHE A 62 3.57 4.86 -11.17
N MET A 63 4.09 5.45 -10.09
CA MET A 63 3.38 5.53 -8.81
C MET A 63 2.05 6.28 -8.95
N VAL A 64 2.07 7.43 -9.65
CA VAL A 64 0.87 8.24 -9.90
C VAL A 64 -0.17 7.47 -10.70
N PHE A 65 0.21 6.70 -11.70
CA PHE A 65 -0.74 5.90 -12.48
C PHE A 65 -1.51 4.92 -11.59
N PHE A 66 -0.83 4.17 -10.72
CA PHE A 66 -1.46 3.16 -9.88
C PHE A 66 -2.23 3.75 -8.69
N VAL A 67 -1.61 4.65 -7.95
CA VAL A 67 -2.28 5.34 -6.84
C VAL A 67 -3.41 6.22 -7.37
N GLY A 68 -3.22 6.83 -8.56
CA GLY A 68 -4.18 7.65 -9.25
C GLY A 68 -5.47 6.93 -9.61
N ILE A 69 -5.41 5.68 -10.06
CA ILE A 69 -6.62 4.88 -10.31
C ILE A 69 -7.43 4.71 -9.02
N SER A 70 -6.75 4.34 -7.92
CA SER A 70 -7.42 4.19 -6.62
C SER A 70 -8.00 5.51 -6.11
N ALA A 71 -7.25 6.62 -6.24
CA ALA A 71 -7.68 7.95 -5.85
C ALA A 71 -8.86 8.45 -6.70
N ALA A 72 -8.80 8.29 -8.01
CA ALA A 72 -9.88 8.66 -8.93
C ALA A 72 -11.16 7.87 -8.65
N MET A 73 -11.05 6.56 -8.42
CA MET A 73 -12.22 5.76 -8.02
C MET A 73 -12.83 6.22 -6.71
N SER A 74 -12.01 6.44 -5.69
CA SER A 74 -12.46 6.91 -4.37
C SER A 74 -13.17 8.25 -4.47
N THR A 75 -12.54 9.22 -5.12
CA THR A 75 -13.04 10.60 -5.15
C THR A 75 -14.23 10.79 -6.08
N LEU A 76 -14.25 10.11 -7.25
CA LEU A 76 -15.32 10.30 -8.22
C LEU A 76 -16.55 9.43 -7.93
N TYR A 77 -16.37 8.17 -7.53
CA TYR A 77 -17.46 7.20 -7.49
C TYR A 77 -17.85 6.72 -6.10
N TYR A 78 -16.97 6.86 -5.09
CA TYR A 78 -17.24 6.37 -3.73
C TYR A 78 -17.51 7.48 -2.72
N SER A 79 -17.29 8.76 -3.07
CA SER A 79 -17.59 9.85 -2.15
C SER A 79 -19.10 10.01 -1.96
N ASN A 80 -19.55 10.00 -0.70
CA ASN A 80 -20.97 10.20 -0.34
C ASN A 80 -21.38 11.68 -0.36
N ASP A 81 -20.47 12.58 -0.72
CA ASP A 81 -20.70 14.04 -0.82
C ASP A 81 -21.51 14.45 -2.05
N ALA A 82 -21.75 13.51 -2.97
CA ALA A 82 -22.49 13.79 -4.21
C ALA A 82 -23.90 14.34 -3.94
N GLU A 83 -24.59 13.88 -2.89
CA GLU A 83 -25.92 14.38 -2.54
C GLU A 83 -25.90 15.83 -2.07
N THR A 84 -24.93 16.16 -1.22
CA THR A 84 -24.73 17.52 -0.72
C THR A 84 -24.29 18.46 -1.85
N LEU A 85 -23.39 18.02 -2.73
CA LEU A 85 -22.89 18.82 -3.83
C LEU A 85 -23.96 19.07 -4.91
N LEU A 86 -24.84 18.10 -5.19
CA LEU A 86 -25.94 18.25 -6.15
C LEU A 86 -27.06 19.19 -5.65
N ALA A 87 -27.15 19.41 -4.33
CA ALA A 87 -28.08 20.38 -3.75
C ALA A 87 -27.58 21.84 -3.85
N LEU A 88 -26.28 22.04 -4.13
CA LEU A 88 -25.69 23.38 -4.30
C LEU A 88 -25.92 23.89 -5.72
N PRO A 89 -25.99 25.22 -5.93
CA PRO A 89 -26.13 25.85 -7.24
C PRO A 89 -24.81 25.84 -8.02
N VAL A 90 -24.21 24.66 -8.20
CA VAL A 90 -22.95 24.46 -8.90
C VAL A 90 -23.13 23.56 -10.11
N THR A 91 -22.38 23.82 -11.17
CA THR A 91 -22.42 22.99 -12.37
C THR A 91 -21.68 21.67 -12.15
N GLY A 92 -22.12 20.61 -12.84
CA GLY A 92 -21.43 19.31 -12.78
C GLY A 92 -19.95 19.39 -13.19
N ARG A 93 -19.59 20.37 -14.03
CA ARG A 93 -18.20 20.65 -14.38
C ARG A 93 -17.38 21.14 -13.19
N GLN A 94 -17.92 22.03 -12.39
CA GLN A 94 -17.26 22.54 -11.18
C GLN A 94 -17.08 21.43 -10.15
N ILE A 95 -18.09 20.58 -9.94
CA ILE A 95 -17.99 19.42 -9.05
C ILE A 95 -16.88 18.48 -9.50
N MET A 96 -16.85 18.14 -10.78
CA MET A 96 -15.82 17.23 -11.29
C MET A 96 -14.43 17.83 -11.21
N LEU A 97 -14.27 19.09 -11.61
CA LEU A 97 -12.99 19.78 -11.58
C LEU A 97 -12.42 19.85 -10.14
N SER A 98 -13.26 20.19 -9.16
CA SER A 98 -12.85 20.23 -7.76
C SER A 98 -12.36 18.87 -7.26
N LYS A 99 -13.05 17.78 -7.62
CA LYS A 99 -12.66 16.41 -7.27
C LYS A 99 -11.35 15.98 -7.93
N VAL A 100 -11.19 16.32 -9.22
CA VAL A 100 -9.93 16.07 -9.95
C VAL A 100 -8.78 16.82 -9.31
N MET A 101 -8.97 18.10 -8.94
CA MET A 101 -7.93 18.91 -8.30
C MET A 101 -7.53 18.39 -6.92
N VAL A 102 -8.48 18.00 -6.07
CA VAL A 102 -8.19 17.40 -4.76
C VAL A 102 -7.37 16.11 -4.93
N SER A 103 -7.75 15.26 -5.88
CA SER A 103 -7.00 14.05 -6.18
C SER A 103 -5.61 14.36 -6.75
N TYR A 104 -5.50 15.38 -7.60
CA TYR A 104 -4.23 15.79 -8.19
C TYR A 104 -3.18 16.23 -7.16
N VAL A 105 -3.60 17.02 -6.16
CA VAL A 105 -2.70 17.44 -5.07
C VAL A 105 -2.11 16.23 -4.33
N SER A 106 -2.92 15.20 -4.08
CA SER A 106 -2.40 13.98 -3.45
C SER A 106 -1.42 13.23 -4.36
N GLN A 107 -1.66 13.21 -5.68
CA GLN A 107 -0.74 12.60 -6.64
C GLN A 107 0.58 13.37 -6.76
N LEU A 108 0.52 14.70 -6.65
CA LEU A 108 1.71 15.55 -6.64
C LEU A 108 2.65 15.14 -5.50
N LEU A 109 2.13 14.97 -4.27
CA LEU A 109 2.95 14.57 -3.12
C LEU A 109 3.66 13.23 -3.35
N PHE A 110 2.97 12.23 -3.92
CA PHE A 110 3.58 10.93 -4.23
C PHE A 110 4.61 11.01 -5.35
N SER A 111 4.34 11.81 -6.38
CA SER A 111 5.26 12.04 -7.49
C SER A 111 6.54 12.71 -7.02
N SER A 112 6.42 13.82 -6.28
CA SER A 112 7.55 14.59 -5.75
C SER A 112 8.43 13.76 -4.82
N ALA A 113 7.82 12.91 -3.97
CA ALA A 113 8.57 12.03 -3.07
C ALA A 113 9.51 11.05 -3.79
N LEU A 114 9.20 10.69 -5.04
CA LEU A 114 10.03 9.80 -5.86
C LEU A 114 10.89 10.56 -6.87
N PHE A 115 10.44 11.70 -7.39
CA PHE A 115 11.15 12.46 -8.40
C PHE A 115 12.27 13.31 -7.83
N LEU A 116 11.99 14.07 -6.75
CA LEU A 116 12.95 15.02 -6.17
C LEU A 116 14.25 14.37 -5.66
N PRO A 117 14.26 13.17 -5.04
CA PRO A 117 15.49 12.53 -4.63
C PRO A 117 16.49 12.23 -5.76
N PHE A 118 16.04 12.14 -7.00
CA PHE A 118 16.90 11.95 -8.17
C PHE A 118 17.33 13.29 -8.80
N VAL A 119 16.48 14.30 -8.73
CA VAL A 119 16.73 15.60 -9.39
C VAL A 119 17.53 16.55 -8.51
N ILE A 120 17.31 16.54 -7.18
CA ILE A 120 18.06 17.42 -6.26
C ILE A 120 19.57 17.15 -6.32
N PRO A 121 20.06 15.89 -6.20
CA PRO A 121 21.51 15.64 -6.30
C PRO A 121 22.09 16.06 -7.65
N LEU A 122 21.36 15.84 -8.74
CA LEU A 122 21.79 16.29 -10.07
C LEU A 122 21.91 17.80 -10.15
N GLY A 123 20.93 18.54 -9.60
CA GLY A 123 20.95 19.99 -9.56
C GLY A 123 22.09 20.56 -8.72
N LEU A 124 22.45 19.89 -7.62
CA LEU A 124 23.60 20.28 -6.80
C LEU A 124 24.95 20.05 -7.50
N LEU A 125 25.03 19.04 -8.37
CA LEU A 125 26.26 18.71 -9.12
C LEU A 125 26.46 19.59 -10.35
N SER A 126 25.38 19.92 -11.07
CA SER A 126 25.48 20.54 -12.40
C SER A 126 24.40 21.58 -12.71
N GLY A 127 23.54 21.93 -11.73
CA GLY A 127 22.38 22.79 -11.95
C GLY A 127 22.69 24.28 -11.83
N GLY A 128 22.20 25.08 -12.80
CA GLY A 128 22.11 26.53 -12.70
C GLY A 128 20.74 27.02 -12.23
N PRO A 129 20.51 28.34 -12.10
CA PRO A 129 19.20 28.87 -11.69
C PRO A 129 18.04 28.42 -12.56
N LEU A 130 18.25 28.31 -13.86
CA LEU A 130 17.24 27.81 -14.82
C LEU A 130 16.87 26.35 -14.59
N PHE A 131 17.83 25.52 -14.16
CA PHE A 131 17.57 24.13 -13.79
C PHE A 131 16.54 24.01 -12.68
N TRP A 132 16.69 24.79 -11.60
CA TRP A 132 15.79 24.73 -10.45
C TRP A 132 14.37 25.19 -10.78
N VAL A 133 14.24 26.25 -11.60
CA VAL A 133 12.92 26.69 -12.09
C VAL A 133 12.27 25.61 -12.95
N SER A 134 13.02 25.04 -13.88
CA SER A 134 12.52 23.96 -14.76
C SER A 134 12.16 22.71 -13.97
N ALA A 135 12.96 22.35 -12.96
CA ALA A 135 12.70 21.22 -12.07
C ALA A 135 11.41 21.40 -11.27
N ALA A 136 11.17 22.59 -10.73
CA ALA A 136 9.93 22.91 -10.01
C ALA A 136 8.70 22.83 -10.92
N VAL A 137 8.78 23.39 -12.13
CA VAL A 137 7.69 23.33 -13.10
C VAL A 137 7.42 21.89 -13.56
N LEU A 138 8.47 21.09 -13.78
CA LEU A 138 8.35 19.69 -14.12
C LEU A 138 7.71 18.91 -12.99
N ASP A 139 8.15 19.06 -11.75
CA ASP A 139 7.60 18.37 -10.59
C ASP A 139 6.10 18.63 -10.44
N LEU A 140 5.68 19.91 -10.58
CA LEU A 140 4.27 20.31 -10.52
C LEU A 140 3.41 19.70 -11.63
N THR A 141 3.96 19.43 -12.80
CA THR A 141 3.22 18.94 -13.97
C THR A 141 3.41 17.45 -14.25
N LEU A 142 4.39 16.83 -13.59
CA LEU A 142 4.74 15.41 -13.78
C LEU A 142 3.57 14.44 -13.56
N PRO A 143 2.72 14.60 -12.54
CA PRO A 143 1.58 13.69 -12.32
C PRO A 143 0.45 13.86 -13.32
N ALA A 144 0.38 14.94 -14.10
CA ALA A 144 -0.78 15.28 -14.93
C ALA A 144 -1.08 14.20 -15.98
N LEU A 145 -0.08 13.73 -16.71
CA LEU A 145 -0.25 12.77 -17.79
C LEU A 145 -0.62 11.37 -17.29
N PRO A 146 0.10 10.74 -16.34
CA PRO A 146 -0.29 9.44 -15.82
C PRO A 146 -1.62 9.48 -15.06
N PHE A 147 -1.93 10.57 -14.38
CA PHE A 147 -3.22 10.74 -13.71
C PHE A 147 -4.37 10.88 -14.72
N ALA A 148 -4.17 11.57 -15.85
CA ALA A 148 -5.15 11.62 -16.92
C ALA A 148 -5.45 10.23 -17.49
N ILE A 149 -4.40 9.42 -17.72
CA ILE A 149 -4.58 8.03 -18.16
C ILE A 149 -5.34 7.21 -17.09
N ALA A 150 -5.00 7.38 -15.82
CA ALA A 150 -5.71 6.73 -14.71
C ALA A 150 -7.21 7.12 -14.68
N LEU A 151 -7.54 8.39 -14.87
CA LEU A 151 -8.94 8.87 -14.99
C LEU A 151 -9.66 8.21 -16.16
N LEU A 152 -9.05 8.16 -17.33
CA LEU A 152 -9.62 7.48 -18.52
C LEU A 152 -9.91 6.01 -18.24
N VAL A 153 -8.94 5.31 -17.65
CA VAL A 153 -9.08 3.90 -17.28
C VAL A 153 -10.28 3.73 -16.34
N VAL A 154 -10.38 4.54 -15.29
CA VAL A 154 -11.48 4.47 -14.31
C VAL A 154 -12.84 4.70 -14.98
N VAL A 155 -12.96 5.73 -15.82
CA VAL A 155 -14.22 6.06 -16.50
C VAL A 155 -14.62 4.98 -17.51
N PHE A 156 -13.67 4.50 -18.31
CA PHE A 156 -13.92 3.43 -19.28
C PHE A 156 -14.45 2.17 -18.61
N ILE A 157 -13.86 1.79 -17.51
CA ILE A 157 -14.24 0.60 -16.74
C ILE A 157 -15.61 0.77 -16.10
N MET A 158 -15.87 1.92 -15.51
CA MET A 158 -17.17 2.20 -14.92
C MET A 158 -18.29 2.17 -15.96
N ARG A 159 -17.98 2.56 -17.20
CA ARG A 159 -18.89 2.43 -18.33
C ARG A 159 -19.09 0.98 -18.75
N ALA A 160 -18.00 0.21 -18.91
CA ALA A 160 -18.04 -1.18 -19.37
C ALA A 160 -18.76 -2.12 -18.39
N THR A 161 -18.69 -1.82 -17.08
CA THR A 161 -19.29 -2.65 -16.01
C THR A 161 -20.74 -2.31 -15.69
N GLY A 162 -21.37 -1.39 -16.41
CA GLY A 162 -22.79 -1.00 -16.19
C GLY A 162 -23.05 -0.36 -14.83
N GLY A 163 -22.06 0.31 -14.25
CA GLY A 163 -22.18 1.04 -12.98
C GLY A 163 -21.81 0.22 -11.73
N LEU A 164 -22.35 0.62 -10.59
CA LEU A 164 -21.99 0.21 -9.23
C LEU A 164 -21.92 -1.29 -8.91
N ARG A 165 -22.63 -2.14 -9.66
CA ARG A 165 -22.84 -3.55 -9.29
C ARG A 165 -21.62 -4.47 -9.51
N ARG A 166 -20.65 -4.09 -10.36
CA ARG A 166 -19.45 -4.89 -10.67
C ARG A 166 -18.13 -4.20 -10.33
N ARG A 167 -18.18 -3.10 -9.59
CA ARG A 167 -17.02 -2.30 -9.18
C ARG A 167 -15.93 -3.11 -8.49
N ASP A 168 -16.36 -4.08 -7.73
CA ASP A 168 -15.50 -4.87 -6.86
C ASP A 168 -14.76 -5.96 -7.63
N LEU A 169 -15.44 -6.59 -8.58
CA LEU A 169 -14.80 -7.52 -9.51
C LEU A 169 -13.69 -6.82 -10.29
N PHE A 170 -13.92 -5.55 -10.66
CA PHE A 170 -12.93 -4.78 -11.40
C PHE A 170 -11.67 -4.48 -10.58
N ARG A 171 -11.79 -4.10 -9.31
CA ARG A 171 -10.62 -3.90 -8.46
C ARG A 171 -9.77 -5.16 -8.36
N VAL A 172 -10.41 -6.33 -8.25
CA VAL A 172 -9.72 -7.63 -8.24
C VAL A 172 -9.06 -7.89 -9.59
N VAL A 173 -9.78 -7.69 -10.68
CA VAL A 173 -9.25 -7.89 -12.04
C VAL A 173 -8.12 -6.90 -12.32
N PHE A 174 -8.28 -5.63 -11.93
CA PHE A 174 -7.25 -4.63 -12.10
C PHE A 174 -6.00 -4.92 -11.24
N GLY A 175 -6.19 -5.35 -9.99
CA GLY A 175 -5.08 -5.81 -9.15
C GLY A 175 -4.34 -6.99 -9.77
N LEU A 176 -5.08 -7.94 -10.36
CA LEU A 176 -4.50 -9.08 -11.09
C LEU A 176 -3.79 -8.65 -12.38
N VAL A 177 -4.40 -7.77 -13.17
CA VAL A 177 -3.79 -7.23 -14.41
C VAL A 177 -2.52 -6.44 -14.06
N PHE A 178 -2.56 -5.63 -13.02
CA PHE A 178 -1.39 -4.93 -12.51
C PHE A 178 -0.27 -5.88 -12.08
N PHE A 179 -0.64 -6.93 -11.39
CA PHE A 179 0.28 -7.99 -10.98
C PHE A 179 0.92 -8.69 -12.19
N VAL A 180 0.12 -9.06 -13.19
CA VAL A 180 0.61 -9.65 -14.45
C VAL A 180 1.51 -8.66 -15.22
N LEU A 181 1.18 -7.38 -15.19
CA LEU A 181 1.96 -6.34 -15.86
C LEU A 181 3.31 -6.11 -15.17
N ILE A 182 3.36 -6.11 -13.83
CA ILE A 182 4.63 -6.09 -13.07
C ILE A 182 5.48 -7.32 -13.42
N ILE A 183 4.89 -8.53 -13.40
CA ILE A 183 5.60 -9.76 -13.76
C ILE A 183 6.07 -9.69 -15.22
N GLY A 184 5.25 -9.15 -16.12
CA GLY A 184 5.60 -8.96 -17.52
C GLY A 184 6.78 -8.01 -17.70
N LEU A 185 6.76 -6.86 -17.03
CA LEU A 185 7.88 -5.90 -17.04
C LEU A 185 9.15 -6.51 -16.43
N GLU A 186 9.02 -7.25 -15.34
CA GLU A 186 10.15 -7.94 -14.72
C GLU A 186 10.68 -9.09 -15.57
N SER A 187 9.82 -9.82 -16.27
CA SER A 187 10.27 -10.88 -17.20
C SER A 187 11.01 -10.29 -18.40
N LEU A 188 10.63 -9.11 -18.87
CA LEU A 188 11.35 -8.37 -19.90
C LEU A 188 12.72 -7.91 -19.37
N ASN A 189 12.77 -7.38 -18.15
CA ASN A 189 14.02 -6.99 -17.50
C ASN A 189 14.95 -8.19 -17.27
N ALA A 190 14.42 -9.33 -16.83
CA ALA A 190 15.19 -10.57 -16.66
C ALA A 190 15.75 -11.12 -17.98
N ARG A 191 15.01 -11.01 -19.08
CA ARG A 191 15.51 -11.36 -20.42
C ARG A 191 16.61 -10.42 -20.86
N MET A 192 16.45 -9.11 -20.66
CA MET A 192 17.48 -8.11 -20.94
C MET A 192 18.77 -8.35 -20.12
N VAL A 193 18.64 -8.82 -18.87
CA VAL A 193 19.78 -9.17 -18.01
C VAL A 193 20.42 -10.52 -18.41
N SER A 194 19.63 -11.48 -18.91
CA SER A 194 20.13 -12.81 -19.31
C SER A 194 20.83 -12.82 -20.67
N GLU A 195 20.53 -11.86 -21.55
CA GLU A 195 21.20 -11.70 -22.87
C GLU A 195 22.59 -11.09 -22.76
N GLY A 196 23.06 -10.80 -21.55
CA GLY A 196 24.42 -10.45 -21.17
C GLY A 196 24.57 -9.01 -20.70
N PRO A 197 25.27 -8.80 -19.57
CA PRO A 197 25.51 -7.46 -19.02
C PRO A 197 26.25 -6.55 -20.04
N GLU A 198 26.90 -7.12 -21.04
CA GLU A 198 27.63 -6.38 -22.07
C GLU A 198 26.74 -5.61 -23.04
N GLU A 199 25.54 -6.10 -23.38
CA GLU A 199 24.64 -5.38 -24.29
C GLU A 199 23.95 -4.22 -23.59
N ILE A 200 23.54 -4.42 -22.33
CA ILE A 200 23.00 -3.33 -21.49
C ILE A 200 24.11 -2.31 -21.23
N LEU A 201 25.31 -2.77 -20.90
CA LEU A 201 26.45 -1.89 -20.68
C LEU A 201 26.80 -1.11 -21.96
N ARG A 202 26.74 -1.73 -23.13
CA ARG A 202 26.90 -1.04 -24.43
C ARG A 202 25.76 -0.06 -24.70
N ALA A 203 24.50 -0.42 -24.42
CA ALA A 203 23.36 0.49 -24.55
C ALA A 203 23.42 1.65 -23.56
N VAL A 204 23.88 1.42 -22.33
CA VAL A 204 24.12 2.45 -21.31
C VAL A 204 25.33 3.30 -21.65
N MET A 205 26.41 2.70 -22.19
CA MET A 205 27.63 3.41 -22.59
C MET A 205 27.47 4.22 -23.88
N GLN A 206 26.48 3.90 -24.72
CA GLN A 206 26.14 4.76 -25.84
C GLN A 206 25.56 6.07 -25.34
N ARG A 207 26.10 7.19 -25.78
CA ARG A 207 25.65 8.53 -25.33
C ARG A 207 24.13 8.68 -25.45
N ASN A 208 23.43 8.73 -24.33
CA ASN A 208 21.96 8.77 -24.22
C ASN A 208 21.20 7.48 -24.64
N GLY A 209 21.81 6.32 -24.64
CA GLY A 209 21.19 5.08 -25.13
C GLY A 209 19.92 4.69 -24.38
N LEU A 210 19.91 4.76 -23.04
CA LEU A 210 18.70 4.50 -22.23
C LEU A 210 17.61 5.55 -22.45
N ILE A 211 18.00 6.82 -22.60
CA ILE A 211 17.04 7.90 -22.87
C ILE A 211 16.40 7.67 -24.25
N GLN A 212 17.16 7.23 -25.24
CA GLN A 212 16.65 6.92 -26.58
C GLN A 212 15.73 5.69 -26.56
N LEU A 213 16.10 4.64 -25.86
CA LEU A 213 15.29 3.42 -25.74
C LEU A 213 13.94 3.71 -25.09
N VAL A 214 13.94 4.35 -23.93
CA VAL A 214 12.72 4.70 -23.21
C VAL A 214 11.87 5.71 -23.98
N SER A 215 12.52 6.69 -24.62
CA SER A 215 11.83 7.73 -25.37
C SER A 215 11.16 7.24 -26.65
N ARG A 216 11.59 6.08 -27.18
CA ARG A 216 10.92 5.46 -28.34
C ARG A 216 9.49 5.05 -28.02
N TYR A 217 9.26 4.59 -26.79
CA TYR A 217 7.95 4.13 -26.33
C TYR A 217 7.17 5.21 -25.56
N TYR A 218 7.88 6.13 -24.89
CA TYR A 218 7.26 7.17 -24.09
C TYR A 218 8.01 8.52 -24.19
N PRO A 219 7.73 9.29 -25.26
CA PRO A 219 8.42 10.56 -25.56
C PRO A 219 8.43 11.61 -24.44
N PRO A 220 7.39 11.73 -23.55
CA PRO A 220 7.40 12.73 -22.50
C PRO A 220 8.59 12.64 -21.54
N LEU A 221 9.13 11.45 -21.28
CA LEU A 221 10.32 11.30 -20.43
C LEU A 221 11.57 11.95 -21.06
N ARG A 222 11.70 11.86 -22.39
CA ARG A 222 12.77 12.54 -23.11
C ARG A 222 12.65 14.07 -23.01
N TRP A 223 11.43 14.60 -23.15
CA TRP A 223 11.19 16.03 -23.01
C TRP A 223 11.54 16.53 -21.60
N ALA A 224 11.18 15.78 -20.57
CA ALA A 224 11.53 16.06 -19.19
C ALA A 224 13.06 16.08 -18.97
N ALA A 225 13.77 15.06 -19.49
CA ALA A 225 15.22 14.99 -19.39
C ALA A 225 15.90 16.18 -20.09
N TRP A 226 15.51 16.48 -21.33
CA TRP A 226 16.11 17.56 -22.11
C TRP A 226 15.73 18.95 -21.59
N ALA A 227 14.57 19.11 -20.96
CA ALA A 227 14.20 20.35 -20.28
C ALA A 227 15.15 20.70 -19.14
N LEU A 228 15.68 19.70 -18.42
CA LEU A 228 16.59 19.91 -17.30
C LEU A 228 18.07 19.92 -17.72
N THR A 229 18.48 19.01 -18.60
CA THR A 229 19.91 18.79 -18.91
C THR A 229 20.35 19.40 -20.22
N GLY A 230 19.42 19.79 -21.07
CA GLY A 230 19.71 20.27 -22.43
C GLY A 230 20.20 19.15 -23.36
N THR A 231 20.28 19.48 -24.63
CA THR A 231 20.85 18.57 -25.67
C THR A 231 22.25 19.02 -26.10
N GLY A 232 22.93 19.84 -25.29
CA GLY A 232 24.17 20.52 -25.65
C GLY A 232 23.95 21.77 -26.53
N SER A 233 22.70 22.17 -26.73
CA SER A 233 22.28 23.35 -27.52
C SER A 233 21.72 24.47 -26.63
N ALA A 234 21.42 25.59 -27.22
CA ALA A 234 21.07 26.87 -26.54
C ALA A 234 19.92 26.75 -25.50
N PRO A 235 19.86 27.66 -24.50
CA PRO A 235 18.81 27.72 -23.45
C PRO A 235 17.39 27.71 -24.00
N LEU A 236 17.18 28.21 -25.21
CA LEU A 236 15.89 28.27 -25.89
C LEU A 236 15.31 26.85 -26.15
N SER A 237 16.16 25.87 -26.36
CA SER A 237 15.74 24.48 -26.58
C SER A 237 15.24 23.81 -25.29
N GLN A 238 15.81 24.14 -24.12
CA GLN A 238 15.37 23.62 -22.83
C GLN A 238 13.96 24.15 -22.50
N ALA A 239 13.72 25.46 -22.69
CA ALA A 239 12.42 26.06 -22.49
C ALA A 239 11.35 25.48 -23.45
N ALA A 240 11.72 25.17 -24.69
CA ALA A 240 10.82 24.55 -25.66
C ALA A 240 10.41 23.14 -25.24
N TYR A 241 11.34 22.31 -24.75
CA TYR A 241 11.02 20.96 -24.25
C TYR A 241 10.20 21.01 -22.97
N LEU A 242 10.47 21.97 -22.07
CA LEU A 242 9.65 22.22 -20.88
C LEU A 242 8.22 22.59 -21.27
N ALA A 243 8.07 23.57 -22.18
CA ALA A 243 6.76 23.99 -22.68
C ALA A 243 6.01 22.83 -23.35
N LEU A 244 6.68 22.02 -24.17
CA LEU A 244 6.09 20.86 -24.81
C LEU A 244 5.58 19.83 -23.78
N PHE A 245 6.38 19.55 -22.74
CA PHE A 245 6.00 18.64 -21.66
C PHE A 245 4.79 19.17 -20.89
N VAL A 246 4.80 20.43 -20.50
CA VAL A 246 3.73 21.10 -19.75
C VAL A 246 2.42 21.12 -20.57
N LEU A 247 2.50 21.58 -21.82
CA LEU A 247 1.32 21.65 -22.71
C LEU A 247 0.74 20.26 -22.99
N ALA A 248 1.58 19.27 -23.27
CA ALA A 248 1.11 17.91 -23.48
C ALA A 248 0.46 17.34 -22.21
N SER A 249 1.11 17.48 -21.05
CA SER A 249 0.63 16.89 -19.79
C SER A 249 -0.66 17.55 -19.30
N LEU A 250 -0.71 18.87 -19.24
CA LEU A 250 -1.91 19.60 -18.82
C LEU A 250 -3.00 19.58 -19.88
N GLY A 251 -2.64 19.60 -21.16
CA GLY A 251 -3.59 19.50 -22.27
C GLY A 251 -4.32 18.16 -22.28
N VAL A 252 -3.60 17.05 -22.10
CA VAL A 252 -4.21 15.71 -21.98
C VAL A 252 -5.09 15.63 -20.73
N LEU A 253 -4.63 16.15 -19.58
CA LEU A 253 -5.44 16.15 -18.36
C LEU A 253 -6.74 16.95 -18.54
N ALA A 254 -6.67 18.15 -19.12
CA ALA A 254 -7.84 18.98 -19.39
C ALA A 254 -8.82 18.32 -20.39
N LEU A 255 -8.27 17.70 -21.44
CA LEU A 255 -9.05 16.95 -22.41
C LEU A 255 -9.79 15.78 -21.76
N VAL A 256 -9.08 14.95 -21.00
CA VAL A 256 -9.66 13.81 -20.30
C VAL A 256 -10.70 14.26 -19.28
N ALA A 257 -10.41 15.28 -18.47
CA ALA A 257 -11.37 15.84 -17.52
C ALA A 257 -12.65 16.33 -18.22
N SER A 258 -12.55 16.94 -19.39
CA SER A 258 -13.72 17.40 -20.16
C SER A 258 -14.54 16.24 -20.75
N LEU A 259 -13.86 15.21 -21.29
CA LEU A 259 -14.52 14.04 -21.87
C LEU A 259 -15.24 13.18 -20.82
N THR A 260 -14.67 13.12 -19.61
CA THR A 260 -15.22 12.30 -18.53
C THR A 260 -16.39 12.94 -17.78
N GLN A 261 -16.56 14.26 -17.92
CA GLN A 261 -17.63 15.03 -17.24
C GLN A 261 -19.04 14.50 -17.54
N ALA A 262 -19.39 14.33 -18.81
CA ALA A 262 -20.73 13.88 -19.21
C ALA A 262 -21.04 12.45 -18.70
N GLN A 263 -20.00 11.61 -18.67
CA GLN A 263 -20.11 10.22 -18.22
C GLN A 263 -20.21 10.10 -16.70
N TYR A 264 -19.54 10.98 -15.96
CA TYR A 264 -19.62 11.05 -14.50
C TYR A 264 -21.04 11.35 -14.03
N LEU A 265 -21.69 12.38 -14.59
CA LEU A 265 -23.07 12.75 -14.24
C LEU A 265 -24.06 11.63 -14.57
N GLY A 266 -23.95 11.01 -15.75
CA GLY A 266 -24.76 9.86 -16.14
C GLY A 266 -24.59 8.66 -15.21
N GLY A 267 -23.38 8.40 -14.74
CA GLY A 267 -23.06 7.32 -13.80
C GLY A 267 -23.64 7.54 -12.40
N LEU A 268 -23.67 8.77 -11.90
CA LEU A 268 -24.29 9.12 -10.60
C LEU A 268 -25.80 8.90 -10.62
N VAL A 269 -26.49 9.30 -11.70
CA VAL A 269 -27.95 9.16 -11.85
C VAL A 269 -28.34 7.68 -12.04
N ALA A 270 -27.62 6.95 -12.88
CA ALA A 270 -27.87 5.53 -13.14
C ALA A 270 -27.59 4.64 -11.91
N GLY A 271 -26.58 4.98 -11.11
CA GLY A 271 -26.25 4.27 -9.89
C GLY A 271 -27.35 4.34 -8.83
N LYS A 272 -28.03 5.48 -8.71
CA LYS A 272 -29.19 5.65 -7.80
C LYS A 272 -30.43 4.87 -8.28
N ALA A 273 -30.69 4.84 -9.57
CA ALA A 273 -31.79 4.07 -10.13
C ALA A 273 -31.62 2.55 -9.95
N ALA A 274 -30.37 2.06 -10.03
CA ALA A 274 -30.04 0.65 -9.82
C ALA A 274 -30.07 0.24 -8.34
N SER A 275 -29.70 1.13 -7.41
CA SER A 275 -29.77 0.88 -5.96
C SER A 275 -31.21 0.77 -5.45
N ARG A 276 -32.17 1.44 -6.07
CA ARG A 276 -33.60 1.34 -5.73
C ARG A 276 -34.29 0.07 -6.23
N ARG A 277 -33.72 -0.62 -7.22
CA ARG A 277 -34.26 -1.88 -7.76
C ARG A 277 -33.44 -3.08 -7.29
N ILE A 278 -33.54 -3.45 -6.01
CA ILE A 278 -33.19 -4.81 -5.58
C ILE A 278 -34.34 -5.71 -6.07
N PRO A 279 -34.11 -6.60 -7.06
CA PRO A 279 -35.16 -7.52 -7.51
C PRO A 279 -35.62 -8.34 -6.32
N ALA A 280 -36.91 -8.46 -6.12
CA ALA A 280 -37.51 -9.30 -5.06
C ALA A 280 -36.97 -10.74 -5.07
N LYS A 281 -36.55 -11.24 -6.24
CA LYS A 281 -35.88 -12.54 -6.42
C LYS A 281 -34.52 -12.66 -5.72
N ALA A 282 -33.75 -11.56 -5.61
CA ALA A 282 -32.47 -11.58 -4.89
C ALA A 282 -32.67 -11.56 -3.35
N ARG A 283 -33.83 -11.16 -2.86
CA ARG A 283 -34.20 -11.26 -1.44
C ARG A 283 -34.51 -12.72 -1.05
N GLY A 284 -35.13 -13.49 -1.91
CA GLY A 284 -35.49 -14.89 -1.65
C GLY A 284 -34.33 -15.87 -1.78
N GLU A 285 -33.35 -15.59 -2.64
CA GLU A 285 -32.15 -16.46 -2.78
C GLU A 285 -31.09 -16.25 -1.69
N LEU A 286 -31.10 -15.10 -0.99
CA LEU A 286 -30.25 -14.86 0.18
C LEU A 286 -30.74 -15.60 1.43
N ASP A 287 -32.02 -16.01 1.49
CA ASP A 287 -32.60 -16.86 2.53
C ASP A 287 -32.41 -18.37 2.25
N GLY A 288 -31.92 -18.74 1.07
CA GLY A 288 -31.81 -20.12 0.60
C GLY A 288 -30.51 -20.80 1.02
N LYS A 289 -30.61 -21.67 1.98
CA LYS A 289 -29.86 -22.94 2.20
C LYS A 289 -28.33 -22.99 2.35
N GLY A 290 -27.55 -21.97 1.96
CA GLY A 290 -26.07 -22.04 2.05
C GLY A 290 -25.49 -21.34 3.28
N LEU A 291 -25.85 -20.06 3.46
CA LEU A 291 -25.33 -19.23 4.57
C LEU A 291 -26.16 -19.38 5.86
N GLY A 292 -27.48 -19.59 5.77
CA GLY A 292 -28.35 -19.80 6.92
C GLY A 292 -27.95 -20.99 7.78
N SER A 293 -27.47 -22.08 7.17
CA SER A 293 -26.99 -23.26 7.89
C SER A 293 -25.72 -23.02 8.71
N LEU A 294 -24.91 -22.03 8.30
CA LEU A 294 -23.73 -21.62 9.05
C LEU A 294 -24.07 -20.84 10.34
N PHE A 295 -25.25 -20.22 10.40
CA PHE A 295 -25.71 -19.44 11.55
C PHE A 295 -26.60 -20.23 12.52
N SER A 296 -27.13 -21.37 12.10
CA SER A 296 -28.06 -22.16 12.91
C SER A 296 -27.39 -22.98 14.02
N ARG A 297 -26.06 -23.10 14.04
CA ARG A 297 -25.33 -23.85 15.07
C ARG A 297 -24.94 -22.95 16.24
N PRO A 298 -25.20 -23.35 17.51
CA PRO A 298 -24.75 -22.58 18.68
C PRO A 298 -23.22 -22.46 18.68
N ARG A 299 -22.72 -21.24 18.82
CA ARG A 299 -21.29 -20.91 18.83
C ARG A 299 -20.94 -20.16 20.08
N THR A 300 -19.68 -20.23 20.53
CA THR A 300 -19.18 -19.34 21.57
C THR A 300 -19.24 -17.89 21.07
N ALA A 301 -19.51 -16.93 21.99
CA ALA A 301 -19.66 -15.52 21.66
C ALA A 301 -18.47 -14.98 20.83
N ALA A 302 -17.23 -15.34 21.19
CA ALA A 302 -16.03 -14.93 20.44
C ALA A 302 -16.03 -15.47 19.00
N ARG A 303 -16.46 -16.72 18.77
CA ARG A 303 -16.56 -17.29 17.41
C ARG A 303 -17.67 -16.64 16.59
N ALA A 304 -18.78 -16.24 17.24
CA ALA A 304 -19.85 -15.51 16.55
C ALA A 304 -19.38 -14.15 16.07
N VAL A 305 -18.64 -13.41 16.91
CA VAL A 305 -18.01 -12.12 16.53
C VAL A 305 -16.99 -12.31 15.40
N ALA A 306 -16.09 -13.30 15.51
CA ALA A 306 -15.13 -13.61 14.47
C ALA A 306 -15.82 -13.89 13.12
N MET A 307 -16.91 -14.68 13.13
CA MET A 307 -17.66 -15.00 11.92
C MET A 307 -18.39 -13.79 11.33
N ARG A 308 -18.93 -12.92 12.19
CA ARG A 308 -19.49 -11.62 11.75
C ARG A 308 -18.44 -10.80 11.02
N ASP A 309 -17.24 -10.70 11.55
CA ASP A 309 -16.13 -9.92 10.96
C ASP A 309 -15.64 -10.53 9.65
N VAL A 310 -15.57 -11.87 9.54
CA VAL A 310 -15.29 -12.57 8.28
C VAL A 310 -16.34 -12.22 7.21
N LEU A 311 -17.62 -12.26 7.59
CA LEU A 311 -18.71 -11.94 6.67
C LEU A 311 -18.70 -10.47 6.27
N ALA A 312 -18.42 -9.56 7.20
CA ALA A 312 -18.27 -8.14 6.91
C ALA A 312 -17.12 -7.91 5.93
N LEU A 313 -15.98 -8.60 6.10
CA LEU A 313 -14.85 -8.53 5.19
C LEU A 313 -15.22 -9.00 3.78
N VAL A 314 -15.83 -10.18 3.66
CA VAL A 314 -16.19 -10.79 2.37
C VAL A 314 -17.30 -10.01 1.67
N ARG A 315 -18.26 -9.47 2.44
CA ARG A 315 -19.38 -8.68 1.89
C ARG A 315 -19.00 -7.25 1.53
N THR A 316 -17.90 -6.73 2.09
CA THR A 316 -17.41 -5.38 1.76
C THR A 316 -16.18 -5.51 0.88
N PRO A 317 -16.32 -5.33 -0.43
CA PRO A 317 -15.25 -5.62 -1.39
C PRO A 317 -13.98 -4.80 -1.17
N ASN A 318 -14.11 -3.57 -0.66
CA ASN A 318 -12.96 -2.74 -0.28
C ASN A 318 -12.11 -3.42 0.82
N PHE A 319 -12.76 -3.98 1.83
CA PHE A 319 -12.05 -4.67 2.90
C PHE A 319 -11.39 -5.96 2.40
N LEU A 320 -12.09 -6.69 1.52
CA LEU A 320 -11.56 -7.91 0.91
C LEU A 320 -10.32 -7.61 0.07
N LEU A 321 -10.38 -6.57 -0.78
CA LEU A 321 -9.25 -6.19 -1.65
C LEU A 321 -8.00 -5.80 -0.89
N VAL A 322 -8.15 -4.96 0.13
CA VAL A 322 -7.01 -4.56 0.97
C VAL A 322 -6.39 -5.77 1.67
N SER A 323 -7.23 -6.70 2.12
CA SER A 323 -6.77 -7.95 2.74
C SER A 323 -6.07 -8.86 1.74
N LEU A 324 -6.59 -8.97 0.51
CA LEU A 324 -5.93 -9.71 -0.59
C LEU A 324 -4.60 -9.06 -1.00
N THR A 325 -4.53 -7.73 -1.05
CA THR A 325 -3.26 -7.03 -1.34
C THR A 325 -2.19 -7.40 -0.30
N ASN A 326 -2.54 -7.41 0.99
CA ASN A 326 -1.63 -7.84 2.04
C ASN A 326 -1.21 -9.31 1.91
N LEU A 327 -2.12 -10.18 1.49
CA LEU A 327 -1.83 -11.59 1.26
C LEU A 327 -0.89 -11.79 0.07
N MET A 328 -0.98 -10.92 -0.95
CA MET A 328 -0.17 -10.98 -2.17
C MET A 328 1.22 -10.36 -2.03
N VAL A 329 1.51 -9.62 -0.96
CA VAL A 329 2.84 -8.97 -0.77
C VAL A 329 3.98 -9.98 -0.88
N VAL A 330 3.88 -11.15 -0.21
CA VAL A 330 4.93 -12.16 -0.25
C VAL A 330 5.08 -12.82 -1.61
N PRO A 331 4.01 -13.32 -2.25
CA PRO A 331 4.10 -13.84 -3.61
C PRO A 331 4.67 -12.82 -4.61
N ILE A 332 4.29 -11.56 -4.49
CA ILE A 332 4.78 -10.49 -5.35
C ILE A 332 6.28 -10.26 -5.16
N LEU A 333 6.73 -10.08 -3.91
CA LEU A 333 8.15 -9.88 -3.60
C LEU A 333 8.99 -11.08 -4.01
N TRP A 334 8.44 -12.29 -3.87
CA TRP A 334 9.13 -13.52 -4.26
C TRP A 334 9.27 -13.64 -5.78
N LEU A 335 8.19 -13.40 -6.52
CA LEU A 335 8.23 -13.36 -7.99
C LEU A 335 9.19 -12.28 -8.48
N PHE A 336 9.13 -11.10 -7.90
CA PHE A 336 10.06 -10.01 -8.17
C PHE A 336 11.51 -10.47 -7.96
N SER A 337 11.82 -11.07 -6.82
CA SER A 337 13.17 -11.61 -6.52
C SER A 337 13.61 -12.70 -7.48
N TYR A 338 12.69 -13.56 -7.91
CA TYR A 338 12.97 -14.65 -8.84
C TYR A 338 13.33 -14.13 -10.25
N PHE A 339 12.64 -13.09 -10.70
CA PHE A 339 12.83 -12.53 -12.04
C PHE A 339 13.92 -11.44 -12.10
N SER A 340 14.18 -10.69 -11.03
CA SER A 340 15.20 -9.62 -11.03
C SER A 340 16.66 -10.12 -10.91
N GLY A 341 16.87 -11.40 -10.82
CA GLY A 341 18.18 -12.06 -11.07
C GLY A 341 19.32 -11.79 -10.09
N GLY A 342 19.16 -10.88 -9.10
CA GLY A 342 20.37 -10.47 -8.41
C GLY A 342 20.27 -10.18 -6.92
N ASP A 343 19.84 -9.00 -6.55
CA ASP A 343 20.18 -8.47 -5.23
C ASP A 343 19.39 -9.06 -4.06
N LEU A 344 18.09 -9.30 -4.24
CA LEU A 344 17.30 -9.95 -3.20
C LEU A 344 17.70 -11.43 -3.02
N ARG A 345 18.04 -12.12 -4.11
CA ARG A 345 18.53 -13.49 -4.03
C ARG A 345 19.89 -13.56 -3.34
N SER A 346 20.79 -12.60 -3.57
CA SER A 346 22.08 -12.50 -2.88
C SER A 346 21.90 -12.13 -1.41
N LEU A 347 20.96 -11.26 -1.08
CA LEU A 347 20.61 -10.87 0.28
C LEU A 347 20.00 -12.07 1.04
N PHE A 348 19.08 -12.79 0.43
CA PHE A 348 18.55 -14.04 0.98
C PHE A 348 19.61 -15.16 1.02
N ALA A 349 20.50 -15.25 0.04
CA ALA A 349 21.61 -16.20 0.05
C ALA A 349 22.66 -15.87 1.14
N SER A 350 22.90 -14.60 1.43
CA SER A 350 23.75 -14.19 2.56
C SER A 350 23.13 -14.56 3.91
N LEU A 351 21.80 -14.41 4.04
CA LEU A 351 21.05 -14.89 5.20
C LEU A 351 21.06 -16.43 5.29
N ALA A 352 20.98 -17.13 4.16
CA ALA A 352 21.04 -18.59 4.10
C ALA A 352 22.43 -19.15 4.42
N LYS A 353 23.50 -18.39 4.16
CA LYS A 353 24.88 -18.75 4.59
C LYS A 353 25.11 -18.56 6.09
N SER A 354 24.29 -17.75 6.77
CA SER A 354 24.20 -17.78 8.23
C SER A 354 23.63 -19.13 8.68
N SER A 355 23.91 -19.57 9.91
CA SER A 355 23.42 -20.83 10.45
C SER A 355 21.96 -21.07 10.09
N GLY A 356 21.56 -22.31 9.70
CA GLY A 356 20.19 -22.64 9.29
C GLY A 356 19.11 -22.14 10.26
N ASP A 357 19.43 -22.07 11.56
CA ASP A 357 18.57 -21.53 12.61
C ASP A 357 18.36 -20.01 12.46
N GLY A 358 19.41 -19.27 12.08
CA GLY A 358 19.31 -17.81 11.86
C GLY A 358 18.36 -17.47 10.70
N LEU A 359 18.38 -18.28 9.64
CA LEU A 359 17.47 -18.13 8.51
C LEU A 359 16.00 -18.37 8.91
N VAL A 360 15.75 -19.46 9.66
CA VAL A 360 14.39 -19.77 10.14
C VAL A 360 13.85 -18.62 10.99
N LEU A 361 14.65 -18.08 11.91
CA LEU A 361 14.24 -16.97 12.77
C LEU A 361 14.08 -15.65 12.00
N ALA A 362 14.87 -15.42 10.94
CA ALA A 362 14.67 -14.29 10.04
C ALA A 362 13.33 -14.40 9.29
N LEU A 363 12.97 -15.59 8.80
CA LEU A 363 11.67 -15.83 8.18
C LEU A 363 10.50 -15.67 9.17
N VAL A 364 10.69 -16.09 10.43
CA VAL A 364 9.74 -15.84 11.52
C VAL A 364 9.56 -14.33 11.77
N ALA A 365 10.64 -13.56 11.75
CA ALA A 365 10.56 -12.10 11.87
C ALA A 365 9.83 -11.47 10.66
N VAL A 366 10.07 -11.96 9.45
CA VAL A 366 9.30 -11.55 8.25
C VAL A 366 7.81 -11.84 8.43
N GLN A 367 7.43 -13.03 8.90
CA GLN A 367 6.03 -13.37 9.19
C GLN A 367 5.43 -12.43 10.25
N GLY A 368 6.16 -12.12 11.33
CA GLY A 368 5.74 -11.14 12.32
C GLY A 368 5.54 -9.75 11.72
N GLY A 369 6.44 -9.29 10.84
CA GLY A 369 6.32 -8.04 10.11
C GLY A 369 5.08 -7.98 9.23
N LEU A 370 4.80 -9.05 8.48
CA LEU A 370 3.59 -9.18 7.66
C LEU A 370 2.32 -9.11 8.52
N SER A 371 2.33 -9.75 9.70
CA SER A 371 1.22 -9.67 10.65
C SER A 371 1.03 -8.26 11.23
N GLY A 372 2.12 -7.50 11.43
CA GLY A 372 2.08 -6.10 11.85
C GLY A 372 1.56 -5.15 10.76
N MET A 373 1.80 -5.47 9.50
CA MET A 373 1.26 -4.76 8.34
C MET A 373 -0.18 -5.17 8.00
N ASN A 374 -0.73 -6.18 8.68
CA ASN A 374 -2.08 -6.68 8.42
C ASN A 374 -3.13 -5.64 8.83
N GLN A 375 -3.73 -5.02 7.83
CA GLN A 375 -4.76 -4.01 8.04
C GLN A 375 -6.05 -4.58 8.67
N VAL A 376 -6.26 -5.88 8.61
CA VAL A 376 -7.40 -6.54 9.25
C VAL A 376 -7.31 -6.44 10.78
N SER A 377 -6.11 -6.59 11.35
CA SER A 377 -5.87 -6.45 12.79
C SER A 377 -5.82 -4.99 13.24
N SER A 378 -5.13 -4.14 12.47
CA SER A 378 -4.93 -2.73 12.83
C SER A 378 -6.16 -1.83 12.60
N THR A 379 -7.25 -2.38 12.05
CA THR A 379 -8.53 -1.67 11.84
C THR A 379 -9.73 -2.49 12.34
N ALA A 380 -9.51 -3.38 13.31
CA ALA A 380 -10.52 -4.33 13.78
C ALA A 380 -11.75 -3.65 14.39
N ILE A 381 -11.60 -2.51 15.06
CA ILE A 381 -12.67 -1.67 15.61
C ILE A 381 -13.11 -0.64 14.59
N SER A 382 -12.17 0.06 13.97
CA SER A 382 -12.43 1.14 13.00
C SER A 382 -13.32 0.70 11.83
N ARG A 383 -13.23 -0.58 11.40
CA ARG A 383 -14.07 -1.13 10.31
C ARG A 383 -15.56 -1.21 10.65
N GLU A 384 -15.94 -1.22 11.92
CA GLU A 384 -17.35 -1.20 12.30
C GLU A 384 -18.00 0.16 12.00
N GLY A 385 -17.20 1.26 12.03
CA GLY A 385 -17.68 2.59 11.70
C GLY A 385 -18.91 2.98 12.51
N ALA A 386 -19.86 3.63 11.87
CA ALA A 386 -21.12 4.04 12.47
C ALA A 386 -21.95 2.88 13.04
N SER A 387 -21.68 1.62 12.69
CA SER A 387 -22.38 0.46 13.25
C SER A 387 -21.79 -0.05 14.57
N PHE A 388 -20.76 0.59 15.12
CA PHE A 388 -20.13 0.18 16.38
C PHE A 388 -21.11 0.19 17.57
N TRP A 389 -22.12 1.06 17.55
CA TRP A 389 -23.17 1.06 18.57
C TRP A 389 -23.89 -0.30 18.71
N LEU A 390 -24.03 -1.05 17.61
CA LEU A 390 -24.61 -2.41 17.66
C LEU A 390 -23.73 -3.34 18.50
N SER A 391 -22.41 -3.23 18.41
CA SER A 391 -21.49 -4.02 19.23
C SER A 391 -21.59 -3.70 20.71
N LYS A 392 -21.96 -2.47 21.08
CA LYS A 392 -22.27 -2.09 22.46
C LYS A 392 -23.59 -2.67 22.96
N MET A 393 -24.59 -2.81 22.08
CA MET A 393 -25.92 -3.35 22.42
C MET A 393 -25.96 -4.87 22.58
N ILE A 394 -25.00 -5.57 21.99
CA ILE A 394 -24.92 -7.04 22.09
C ILE A 394 -24.55 -7.42 23.54
N PRO A 395 -25.30 -8.32 24.20
CA PRO A 395 -25.06 -8.71 25.61
C PRO A 395 -23.85 -9.66 25.73
N THR A 396 -22.71 -9.27 25.17
CA THR A 396 -21.45 -10.00 25.28
C THR A 396 -20.37 -9.08 25.83
N PRO A 397 -19.57 -9.55 26.81
CA PRO A 397 -18.47 -8.75 27.34
C PRO A 397 -17.54 -8.23 26.24
N PRO A 398 -17.06 -6.98 26.30
CA PRO A 398 -16.11 -6.41 25.34
C PRO A 398 -14.83 -7.26 25.19
N SER A 399 -14.36 -7.87 26.29
CA SER A 399 -13.22 -8.79 26.29
C SER A 399 -13.42 -9.99 25.34
N LEU A 400 -14.60 -10.61 25.32
CA LEU A 400 -14.93 -11.71 24.41
C LEU A 400 -15.08 -11.23 22.96
N GLN A 401 -15.58 -10.02 22.75
CA GLN A 401 -15.66 -9.44 21.40
C GLN A 401 -14.26 -9.21 20.83
N VAL A 402 -13.35 -8.61 21.59
CA VAL A 402 -11.97 -8.38 21.16
C VAL A 402 -11.21 -9.69 20.99
N ARG A 403 -11.44 -10.71 21.83
CA ARG A 403 -10.90 -12.05 21.63
C ARG A 403 -11.33 -12.66 20.28
N GLY A 404 -12.57 -12.45 19.89
CA GLY A 404 -13.08 -12.85 18.56
C GLY A 404 -12.36 -12.13 17.43
N LYS A 405 -12.09 -10.82 17.58
CA LYS A 405 -11.36 -10.00 16.58
C LYS A 405 -9.90 -10.42 16.45
N VAL A 406 -9.22 -10.69 17.57
CA VAL A 406 -7.84 -11.23 17.55
C VAL A 406 -7.83 -12.60 16.87
N GLY A 407 -8.75 -13.50 17.22
CA GLY A 407 -8.85 -14.83 16.61
C GLY A 407 -9.06 -14.78 15.09
N TYR A 408 -9.92 -13.90 14.63
CA TYR A 408 -10.13 -13.67 13.20
C TYR A 408 -8.87 -13.12 12.51
N SER A 409 -8.22 -12.13 13.10
CA SER A 409 -6.98 -11.55 12.58
C SER A 409 -5.85 -12.57 12.52
N MET A 410 -5.77 -13.47 13.51
CA MET A 410 -4.84 -14.62 13.50
C MET A 410 -5.11 -15.59 12.35
N ALA A 411 -6.37 -15.82 11.99
CA ALA A 411 -6.70 -16.65 10.83
C ALA A 411 -6.19 -16.03 9.52
N VAL A 412 -6.25 -14.71 9.40
CA VAL A 412 -5.65 -13.99 8.24
C VAL A 412 -4.12 -14.08 8.27
N SER A 413 -3.49 -13.94 9.44
CA SER A 413 -2.03 -14.14 9.58
C SER A 413 -1.60 -15.58 9.24
N ALA A 414 -2.44 -16.58 9.52
CA ALA A 414 -2.19 -17.95 9.09
C ALA A 414 -2.22 -18.10 7.56
N LEU A 415 -3.15 -17.44 6.87
CA LEU A 415 -3.16 -17.39 5.41
C LEU A 415 -1.91 -16.71 4.85
N GLN A 416 -1.43 -15.62 5.47
CA GLN A 416 -0.17 -14.98 5.10
C GLN A 416 1.03 -15.93 5.29
N LEU A 417 1.05 -16.69 6.39
CA LEU A 417 2.09 -17.70 6.61
C LEU A 417 2.10 -18.75 5.50
N LEU A 418 0.94 -19.23 5.06
CA LEU A 418 0.86 -20.17 3.94
C LEU A 418 1.48 -19.61 2.65
N THR A 419 1.30 -18.31 2.37
CA THR A 419 1.93 -17.68 1.20
C THR A 419 3.45 -17.55 1.35
N LEU A 420 3.98 -17.52 2.58
CA LEU A 420 5.41 -17.48 2.87
C LEU A 420 6.06 -18.87 2.79
N LEU A 421 5.34 -19.93 3.16
CA LEU A 421 5.90 -21.30 3.20
C LEU A 421 6.37 -21.77 1.83
N LEU A 422 5.62 -21.48 0.77
CA LEU A 422 5.96 -21.91 -0.58
C LEU A 422 7.30 -21.32 -1.06
N PRO A 423 7.51 -19.99 -1.05
CA PRO A 423 8.81 -19.41 -1.40
C PRO A 423 9.93 -19.84 -0.45
N ALA A 424 9.66 -19.96 0.86
CA ALA A 424 10.63 -20.43 1.83
C ALA A 424 11.17 -21.82 1.46
N GLN A 425 10.30 -22.74 1.04
CA GLN A 425 10.70 -24.09 0.63
C GLN A 425 11.42 -24.10 -0.72
N LEU A 426 10.93 -23.34 -1.70
CA LEU A 426 11.50 -23.33 -3.05
C LEU A 426 12.89 -22.69 -3.10
N VAL A 427 13.11 -21.62 -2.33
CA VAL A 427 14.38 -20.87 -2.34
C VAL A 427 15.40 -21.47 -1.38
N PHE A 428 14.97 -21.75 -0.14
CA PHE A 428 15.91 -22.12 0.94
C PHE A 428 15.98 -23.62 1.21
N ARG A 429 15.03 -24.40 0.68
CA ARG A 429 14.96 -25.87 0.86
C ARG A 429 15.10 -26.25 2.34
N LEU A 430 14.28 -25.62 3.18
CA LEU A 430 14.29 -25.86 4.63
C LEU A 430 14.02 -27.35 4.92
N GLY A 431 14.82 -27.92 5.83
CA GLY A 431 14.55 -29.26 6.33
C GLY A 431 13.21 -29.33 7.10
N PRO A 432 12.66 -30.53 7.36
CA PRO A 432 11.38 -30.70 8.05
C PRO A 432 11.30 -29.97 9.39
N SER A 433 12.37 -29.99 10.17
CA SER A 433 12.48 -29.29 11.46
C SER A 433 12.43 -27.79 11.32
N GLY A 434 13.12 -27.23 10.32
CA GLY A 434 13.11 -25.79 10.04
C GLY A 434 11.73 -25.32 9.55
N MET A 435 11.07 -26.10 8.71
CA MET A 435 9.71 -25.81 8.24
C MET A 435 8.69 -25.87 9.39
N ALA A 436 8.77 -26.88 10.26
CA ALA A 436 7.93 -26.98 11.44
C ALA A 436 8.17 -25.80 12.41
N ALA A 437 9.44 -25.43 12.62
CA ALA A 437 9.79 -24.26 13.43
C ALA A 437 9.22 -22.97 12.83
N LEU A 438 9.32 -22.76 11.51
CA LEU A 438 8.74 -21.59 10.83
C LEU A 438 7.22 -21.53 11.02
N ILE A 439 6.51 -22.64 10.89
CA ILE A 439 5.06 -22.69 11.06
C ILE A 439 4.68 -22.35 12.51
N VAL A 440 5.29 -23.03 13.46
CA VAL A 440 4.94 -22.88 14.88
C VAL A 440 5.35 -21.50 15.39
N LEU A 441 6.61 -21.11 15.24
CA LEU A 441 7.11 -19.81 15.72
C LEU A 441 6.51 -18.64 14.95
N GLY A 442 6.28 -18.80 13.65
CA GLY A 442 5.62 -17.77 12.85
C GLY A 442 4.22 -17.46 13.37
N MET A 443 3.43 -18.47 13.73
CA MET A 443 2.12 -18.26 14.35
C MET A 443 2.23 -17.70 15.79
N LEU A 444 3.17 -18.19 16.58
CA LEU A 444 3.37 -17.71 17.94
C LEU A 444 3.80 -16.24 17.99
N VAL A 445 4.67 -15.79 17.09
CA VAL A 445 5.09 -14.39 16.98
C VAL A 445 3.98 -13.50 16.39
N SER A 446 3.17 -14.03 15.48
CA SER A 446 2.03 -13.29 14.92
C SER A 446 0.98 -12.93 15.99
N TRP A 447 0.84 -13.73 17.05
CA TRP A 447 -0.15 -13.49 18.10
C TRP A 447 0.08 -12.19 18.88
N PRO A 448 1.22 -11.94 19.56
CA PRO A 448 1.48 -10.68 20.24
C PRO A 448 1.43 -9.48 19.29
N VAL A 449 1.93 -9.62 18.07
CA VAL A 449 1.85 -8.55 17.05
C VAL A 449 0.40 -8.22 16.70
N THR A 450 -0.45 -9.21 16.52
CA THR A 450 -1.89 -9.00 16.30
C THR A 450 -2.56 -8.30 17.48
N CYS A 451 -2.20 -8.68 18.72
CA CYS A 451 -2.70 -8.00 19.92
C CYS A 451 -2.28 -6.53 19.96
N ILE A 452 -1.03 -6.20 19.63
CA ILE A 452 -0.54 -4.82 19.53
C ILE A 452 -1.37 -4.03 18.51
N CYS A 453 -1.63 -4.60 17.34
CA CYS A 453 -2.43 -3.95 16.29
C CYS A 453 -3.86 -3.66 16.76
N VAL A 454 -4.53 -4.64 17.37
CA VAL A 454 -5.91 -4.49 17.86
C VAL A 454 -5.95 -3.51 19.03
N ALA A 455 -4.98 -3.54 19.96
CA ALA A 455 -4.87 -2.59 21.05
C ALA A 455 -4.76 -1.15 20.56
N ASN A 456 -3.92 -0.93 19.56
CA ASN A 456 -3.70 0.39 19.00
C ASN A 456 -4.94 0.94 18.28
N ASP A 457 -5.69 0.11 17.56
CA ASP A 457 -6.96 0.50 16.95
C ASP A 457 -8.05 0.79 18.01
N LEU A 458 -8.03 0.04 19.11
CA LEU A 458 -8.96 0.27 20.23
C LEU A 458 -8.68 1.58 20.97
N LEU A 459 -7.42 2.02 21.05
CA LEU A 459 -7.04 3.28 21.67
C LEU A 459 -7.46 4.50 20.85
N SER A 460 -7.47 4.38 19.53
CA SER A 460 -7.79 5.49 18.61
C SER A 460 -8.62 5.01 17.40
N PRO A 461 -9.87 4.52 17.64
CA PRO A 461 -10.71 4.01 16.57
C PRO A 461 -11.22 5.15 15.70
N ARG A 462 -11.22 4.96 14.39
CA ARG A 462 -11.82 5.88 13.44
C ARG A 462 -13.21 5.36 13.04
N LEU A 463 -14.25 5.87 13.66
CA LEU A 463 -15.62 5.41 13.42
C LEU A 463 -16.40 6.29 12.42
N THR A 464 -16.00 7.56 12.29
CA THR A 464 -16.63 8.53 11.38
C THR A 464 -15.99 8.49 9.99
N TRP A 465 -16.31 7.47 9.19
CA TRP A 465 -15.88 7.40 7.81
C TRP A 465 -17.08 7.26 6.86
N THR A 466 -16.98 7.89 5.71
CA THR A 466 -18.02 7.87 4.68
C THR A 466 -17.71 6.84 3.58
N ASP A 467 -16.44 6.47 3.42
CA ASP A 467 -15.96 5.45 2.49
C ASP A 467 -15.23 4.35 3.28
N PRO A 468 -15.57 3.06 3.08
CA PRO A 468 -14.86 1.92 3.67
C PRO A 468 -13.33 1.94 3.47
N HIS A 469 -12.86 2.58 2.41
CA HIS A 469 -11.45 2.75 2.15
C HIS A 469 -10.75 3.63 3.20
N GLN A 470 -11.45 4.64 3.74
CA GLN A 470 -10.92 5.52 4.78
C GLN A 470 -10.74 4.80 6.12
N ALA A 471 -11.54 3.75 6.37
CA ALA A 471 -11.37 2.92 7.57
C ALA A 471 -10.05 2.14 7.55
N MET A 472 -9.56 1.73 6.38
CA MET A 472 -8.38 0.88 6.23
C MET A 472 -7.13 1.63 5.77
N LYS A 473 -7.25 2.63 4.89
CA LYS A 473 -6.13 3.45 4.42
C LYS A 473 -6.21 4.86 4.98
N GLY A 474 -5.07 5.40 5.41
CA GLY A 474 -4.99 6.74 5.99
C GLY A 474 -5.40 6.82 7.45
N ASN A 475 -5.46 5.69 8.14
CA ASN A 475 -5.63 5.66 9.58
C ASN A 475 -4.25 5.70 10.27
N PHE A 476 -3.99 6.75 11.06
CA PHE A 476 -2.75 6.88 11.84
C PHE A 476 -2.59 5.73 12.84
N ALA A 477 -3.69 5.15 13.31
CA ALA A 477 -3.65 3.95 14.12
C ALA A 477 -2.93 2.80 13.40
N THR A 478 -3.12 2.63 12.09
CA THR A 478 -2.42 1.60 11.32
C THR A 478 -0.90 1.82 11.28
N LEU A 479 -0.47 3.08 11.13
CA LEU A 479 0.96 3.42 11.17
C LEU A 479 1.55 3.22 12.57
N GLY A 480 0.83 3.63 13.61
CA GLY A 480 1.23 3.39 15.00
C GLY A 480 1.37 1.90 15.32
N ALA A 481 0.40 1.10 14.88
CA ALA A 481 0.45 -0.36 15.01
C ALA A 481 1.67 -0.97 14.31
N MET A 482 1.99 -0.49 13.11
CA MET A 482 3.16 -0.94 12.35
C MET A 482 4.47 -0.62 13.09
N VAL A 483 4.62 0.61 13.60
CA VAL A 483 5.81 1.04 14.35
C VAL A 483 5.97 0.20 15.63
N LEU A 484 4.91 0.03 16.42
CA LEU A 484 4.94 -0.78 17.63
C LEU A 484 5.27 -2.25 17.34
N SER A 485 4.76 -2.79 16.24
CA SER A 485 5.07 -4.14 15.79
C SER A 485 6.54 -4.28 15.41
N VAL A 486 7.11 -3.31 14.71
CA VAL A 486 8.55 -3.28 14.37
C VAL A 486 9.39 -3.21 15.63
N LEU A 487 9.06 -2.37 16.60
CA LEU A 487 9.77 -2.29 17.88
C LEU A 487 9.74 -3.61 18.64
N TYR A 488 8.59 -4.28 18.68
CA TYR A 488 8.45 -5.61 19.28
C TYR A 488 9.36 -6.65 18.57
N LEU A 489 9.38 -6.65 17.24
CA LEU A 489 10.21 -7.57 16.45
C LEU A 489 11.71 -7.27 16.61
N LEU A 490 12.10 -6.00 16.71
CA LEU A 490 13.48 -5.61 16.99
C LEU A 490 13.93 -6.11 18.37
N ALA A 491 13.08 -5.96 19.39
CA ALA A 491 13.38 -6.49 20.73
C ALA A 491 13.53 -8.02 20.70
N GLY A 492 12.66 -8.73 19.98
CA GLY A 492 12.78 -10.17 19.73
C GLY A 492 14.07 -10.54 18.99
N GLY A 493 14.44 -9.77 17.97
CA GLY A 493 15.69 -9.96 17.21
C GLY A 493 16.94 -9.77 18.07
N ILE A 494 16.94 -8.79 18.98
CA ILE A 494 18.02 -8.59 19.95
C ILE A 494 18.14 -9.80 20.88
N LEU A 495 17.01 -10.30 21.40
CA LEU A 495 16.98 -11.50 22.24
C LEU A 495 17.57 -12.71 21.49
N VAL A 496 17.11 -12.96 20.27
CA VAL A 496 17.63 -14.05 19.43
C VAL A 496 19.14 -13.91 19.21
N ARG A 497 19.63 -12.71 18.96
CA ARG A 497 21.06 -12.45 18.79
C ARG A 497 21.86 -12.76 20.06
N ILE A 498 21.31 -12.45 21.23
CA ILE A 498 21.95 -12.79 22.55
C ILE A 498 21.99 -14.31 22.71
N LEU A 499 20.89 -15.03 22.44
CA LEU A 499 20.81 -16.47 22.54
C LEU A 499 21.80 -17.19 21.60
N LEU A 500 21.91 -16.71 20.35
CA LEU A 500 22.86 -17.22 19.36
C LEU A 500 24.32 -16.99 19.83
N ARG A 501 24.62 -15.83 20.42
CA ARG A 501 25.95 -15.55 20.99
C ARG A 501 26.27 -16.41 22.22
N ALA A 502 25.26 -16.79 22.97
CA ALA A 502 25.37 -17.75 24.07
C ALA A 502 25.55 -19.21 23.61
N GLY A 503 25.63 -19.44 22.28
CA GLY A 503 25.89 -20.78 21.72
C GLY A 503 24.63 -21.64 21.58
N LEU A 504 23.43 -21.12 21.85
CA LEU A 504 22.17 -21.87 21.71
C LEU A 504 21.84 -22.07 20.23
N LYS A 505 21.51 -23.32 19.86
CA LYS A 505 21.13 -23.69 18.46
C LYS A 505 19.99 -24.71 18.48
N GLY A 506 19.26 -24.81 17.36
CA GLY A 506 18.19 -25.78 17.15
C GLY A 506 17.04 -25.67 18.16
N LEU A 507 16.60 -26.80 18.67
CA LEU A 507 15.42 -26.90 19.55
C LEU A 507 15.45 -26.00 20.80
N PRO A 508 16.56 -25.87 21.56
CA PRO A 508 16.61 -24.94 22.70
C PRO A 508 16.39 -23.49 22.31
N LEU A 509 16.97 -23.04 21.18
CA LEU A 509 16.79 -21.69 20.67
C LEU A 509 15.34 -21.42 20.27
N TYR A 510 14.73 -22.36 19.54
CA TYR A 510 13.32 -22.28 19.14
C TYR A 510 12.37 -22.35 20.33
N GLY A 511 12.68 -23.20 21.32
CA GLY A 511 11.90 -23.35 22.54
C GLY A 511 11.84 -22.07 23.37
N ILE A 512 13.00 -21.43 23.62
CA ILE A 512 13.06 -20.17 24.38
C ILE A 512 12.38 -19.05 23.61
N SER A 513 12.64 -18.92 22.30
CA SER A 513 11.99 -17.91 21.45
C SER A 513 10.47 -18.09 21.42
N GLY A 514 10.00 -19.34 21.32
CA GLY A 514 8.58 -19.68 21.38
C GLY A 514 7.96 -19.38 22.74
N ALA A 515 8.64 -19.72 23.84
CA ALA A 515 8.17 -19.44 25.20
C ALA A 515 8.00 -17.94 25.45
N VAL A 516 8.95 -17.12 24.98
CA VAL A 516 8.85 -15.64 25.05
C VAL A 516 7.70 -15.12 24.21
N ALA A 517 7.48 -15.66 23.00
CA ALA A 517 6.36 -15.29 22.16
C ALA A 517 5.02 -15.66 22.79
N VAL A 518 4.89 -16.83 23.41
CA VAL A 518 3.67 -17.25 24.14
C VAL A 518 3.45 -16.35 25.36
N LEU A 519 4.47 -16.11 26.17
CA LEU A 519 4.34 -15.29 27.37
C LEU A 519 3.90 -13.86 27.01
N SER A 520 4.56 -13.24 26.03
CA SER A 520 4.19 -11.91 25.54
C SER A 520 2.79 -11.90 24.92
N GLY A 521 2.42 -12.95 24.17
CA GLY A 521 1.08 -13.12 23.60
C GLY A 521 -0.01 -13.19 24.67
N VAL A 522 0.20 -13.98 25.74
CA VAL A 522 -0.76 -14.08 26.86
C VAL A 522 -0.90 -12.75 27.59
N ILE A 523 0.23 -12.07 27.89
CA ILE A 523 0.23 -10.78 28.58
C ILE A 523 -0.50 -9.73 27.73
N LEU A 524 -0.15 -9.62 26.47
CA LEU A 524 -0.79 -8.65 25.56
C LEU A 524 -2.27 -8.97 25.33
N GLN A 525 -2.64 -10.24 25.19
CA GLN A 525 -4.04 -10.64 25.04
C GLN A 525 -4.87 -10.19 26.26
N ARG A 526 -4.40 -10.45 27.49
CA ARG A 526 -5.07 -10.00 28.73
C ARG A 526 -5.13 -8.48 28.81
N SER A 527 -4.05 -7.81 28.45
CA SER A 527 -4.00 -6.33 28.43
C SER A 527 -5.02 -5.74 27.46
N VAL A 528 -5.16 -6.30 26.27
CA VAL A 528 -6.15 -5.84 25.28
C VAL A 528 -7.58 -6.13 25.73
N GLU A 529 -7.82 -7.29 26.34
CA GLU A 529 -9.13 -7.63 26.91
C GLU A 529 -9.52 -6.67 28.03
N GLY A 530 -8.61 -6.37 28.97
CA GLY A 530 -8.84 -5.39 30.03
C GLY A 530 -8.98 -3.95 29.52
N LEU A 531 -8.23 -3.59 28.47
CA LEU A 531 -8.38 -2.31 27.79
C LEU A 531 -9.76 -2.18 27.12
N ALA A 532 -10.26 -3.26 26.52
CA ALA A 532 -11.56 -3.27 25.87
C ALA A 532 -12.70 -2.99 26.86
N GLU A 533 -12.67 -3.58 28.04
CA GLU A 533 -13.71 -3.36 29.07
C GLU A 533 -13.79 -1.91 29.51
N ARG A 534 -12.66 -1.19 29.54
CA ARG A 534 -12.62 0.24 29.88
C ARG A 534 -13.03 1.12 28.70
N ARG A 535 -12.43 0.88 27.55
CA ARG A 535 -12.54 1.78 26.38
C ARG A 535 -13.86 1.64 25.61
N TYR A 536 -14.50 0.46 25.58
CA TYR A 536 -15.79 0.31 24.88
C TYR A 536 -16.89 1.24 25.43
N VAL A 537 -16.84 1.57 26.71
CA VAL A 537 -17.77 2.51 27.33
C VAL A 537 -17.50 3.94 26.85
N GLU A 538 -16.24 4.32 26.76
CA GLU A 538 -15.78 5.69 26.43
C GLU A 538 -15.88 6.04 24.95
N ILE A 539 -15.83 5.03 24.05
CA ILE A 539 -15.89 5.26 22.61
C ILE A 539 -17.30 5.73 22.23
N GLU A 540 -17.43 6.97 21.79
CA GLU A 540 -18.66 7.54 21.23
C GLU A 540 -18.68 7.37 19.71
N VAL A 541 -19.90 7.19 19.13
CA VAL A 541 -20.13 6.96 17.69
C VAL A 541 -20.76 8.21 17.09
#